data_af203839ef4eafec86ad814832bd2d03
#
_entry.id   af203839ef4eafec86ad814832bd2d03
#
_cell.length_a   1.000
_cell.length_b   1.000
_cell.length_c   1.000
_cell.angle_alpha   90.00
_cell.angle_beta   90.00
_cell.angle_gamma   90.00
#
_symmetry.space_group_name_H-M   'P 1'
#
loop_
_entity.id
_entity.type
_entity.pdbx_description
1 polymer ?
#
loop_
_entity_poly.entity_id
_entity_poly.type
_entity_poly.pdbx_seq_one_letter_code
_entity_poly.pdbx_strand_id
1 'polypeptide(L)'
;MKLEAVHHVAVIVSDYKRSREFYVEKLGFEVIRENYRAERDDWKLDLRLGDMELEIFGMSHAPVRPSYPEACGLRHLAFRVDDIDEAVEWLASRGIETETVRMDSFTGKRMTFFHDPDGLPLELHE
;
A
#
# COMPACT_ATOMS: atom_id res chain seq x y z
N MET A 1 -18.51 4.11 -24.46
CA MET A 1 -17.20 3.78 -23.89
C MET A 1 -17.37 3.30 -22.46
N LYS A 2 -16.55 2.37 -22.00
CA LYS A 2 -16.62 1.77 -20.65
C LYS A 2 -15.20 1.75 -20.06
N LEU A 3 -15.09 2.12 -18.79
CA LEU A 3 -13.86 1.87 -18.01
C LEU A 3 -13.86 0.40 -17.59
N GLU A 4 -12.86 -0.35 -18.00
CA GLU A 4 -12.87 -1.82 -17.87
C GLU A 4 -12.34 -2.30 -16.52
N ALA A 5 -11.23 -1.72 -16.05
CA ALA A 5 -10.57 -2.13 -14.82
C ALA A 5 -9.64 -1.03 -14.30
N VAL A 6 -9.17 -1.18 -13.08
CA VAL A 6 -8.05 -0.38 -12.56
C VAL A 6 -6.76 -0.94 -13.16
N HIS A 7 -6.01 -0.12 -13.90
CA HIS A 7 -4.72 -0.52 -14.46
C HIS A 7 -3.61 -0.45 -13.41
N HIS A 8 -3.53 0.64 -12.69
CA HIS A 8 -2.56 0.84 -11.61
C HIS A 8 -3.05 1.86 -10.59
N VAL A 9 -2.44 1.80 -9.42
CA VAL A 9 -2.53 2.83 -8.36
C VAL A 9 -1.12 3.34 -8.12
N ALA A 10 -0.95 4.66 -8.03
CA ALA A 10 0.34 5.29 -7.77
C ALA A 10 0.40 5.82 -6.33
N VAL A 11 1.48 5.52 -5.64
CA VAL A 11 1.75 5.93 -4.25
C VAL A 11 3.07 6.68 -4.20
N ILE A 12 3.07 7.86 -3.57
CA ILE A 12 4.27 8.65 -3.33
C ILE A 12 4.84 8.28 -1.97
N VAL A 13 6.15 8.03 -1.91
CA VAL A 13 6.89 7.70 -0.69
C VAL A 13 8.08 8.65 -0.51
N SER A 14 8.37 9.02 0.73
CA SER A 14 9.43 10.00 1.05
C SER A 14 10.82 9.38 1.14
N ASP A 15 10.91 8.13 1.58
CA ASP A 15 12.15 7.37 1.71
C ASP A 15 12.07 6.11 0.83
N TYR A 16 12.65 6.20 -0.35
CA TYR A 16 12.56 5.13 -1.35
C TYR A 16 13.09 3.79 -0.85
N LYS A 17 14.27 3.79 -0.24
CA LYS A 17 14.90 2.56 0.26
C LYS A 17 14.03 1.86 1.30
N ARG A 18 13.53 2.62 2.26
CA ARG A 18 12.66 2.12 3.33
C ARG A 18 11.32 1.60 2.80
N SER A 19 10.71 2.32 1.88
CA SER A 19 9.45 1.91 1.30
C SER A 19 9.60 0.75 0.34
N ARG A 20 10.70 0.68 -0.40
CA ARG A 20 11.03 -0.50 -1.22
C ARG A 20 11.17 -1.75 -0.37
N GLU A 21 11.89 -1.67 0.75
CA GLU A 21 12.00 -2.76 1.71
C GLU A 21 10.62 -3.20 2.22
N PHE A 22 9.77 -2.23 2.57
CA PHE A 22 8.42 -2.50 3.04
C PHE A 22 7.57 -3.23 1.99
N TYR A 23 7.44 -2.68 0.80
CA TYR A 23 6.56 -3.26 -0.23
C TYR A 23 7.13 -4.53 -0.86
N VAL A 24 8.42 -4.61 -1.10
CA VAL A 24 9.06 -5.76 -1.78
C VAL A 24 9.47 -6.84 -0.78
N GLU A 25 10.27 -6.49 0.24
CA GLU A 25 10.83 -7.51 1.14
C GLU A 25 9.81 -7.97 2.20
N LYS A 26 9.07 -7.03 2.79
CA LYS A 26 8.11 -7.36 3.86
C LYS A 26 6.76 -7.81 3.32
N LEU A 27 6.15 -7.09 2.38
CA LEU A 27 4.86 -7.44 1.79
C LEU A 27 4.97 -8.45 0.65
N GLY A 28 6.16 -8.65 0.08
CA GLY A 28 6.39 -9.67 -0.93
C GLY A 28 5.87 -9.34 -2.33
N PHE A 29 5.63 -8.07 -2.66
CA PHE A 29 5.21 -7.71 -4.02
C PHE A 29 6.34 -7.96 -5.02
N GLU A 30 5.98 -8.53 -6.16
CA GLU A 30 6.91 -8.78 -7.27
C GLU A 30 7.27 -7.49 -7.99
N VAL A 31 8.57 -7.24 -8.18
CA VAL A 31 9.06 -6.10 -8.97
C VAL A 31 8.90 -6.42 -10.46
N ILE A 32 8.20 -5.53 -11.18
CA ILE A 32 8.08 -5.59 -12.63
C ILE A 32 9.17 -4.76 -13.30
N ARG A 33 9.32 -3.51 -12.84
CA ARG A 33 10.30 -2.54 -13.35
C ARG A 33 10.75 -1.64 -12.21
N GLU A 34 12.01 -1.21 -12.28
CA GLU A 34 12.56 -0.26 -11.33
C GLU A 34 13.48 0.71 -12.06
N ASN A 35 13.18 2.01 -12.00
CA ASN A 35 13.93 3.02 -12.73
C ASN A 35 14.16 4.27 -11.88
N TYR A 36 15.39 4.78 -11.90
CA TYR A 36 15.68 6.13 -11.47
C TYR A 36 15.44 7.10 -12.64
N ARG A 37 14.65 8.16 -12.40
CA ARG A 37 14.35 9.16 -13.41
C ARG A 37 15.17 10.43 -13.14
N ALA A 38 16.32 10.55 -13.83
CA ALA A 38 17.29 11.61 -13.59
C ALA A 38 16.71 13.03 -13.79
N GLU A 39 15.84 13.20 -14.79
CA GLU A 39 15.19 14.48 -15.11
C GLU A 39 14.21 14.96 -14.04
N ARG A 40 13.75 14.05 -13.17
CA ARG A 40 12.83 14.33 -12.06
C ARG A 40 13.47 14.12 -10.70
N ASP A 41 14.66 13.55 -10.68
CA ASP A 41 15.37 13.16 -9.46
C ASP A 41 14.48 12.34 -8.53
N ASP A 42 13.82 11.33 -9.08
CA ASP A 42 12.97 10.41 -8.33
C ASP A 42 13.13 8.95 -8.80
N TRP A 43 12.61 8.04 -7.99
CA TRP A 43 12.51 6.63 -8.31
C TRP A 43 11.08 6.26 -8.73
N LYS A 44 10.95 5.38 -9.70
CA LYS A 44 9.67 4.76 -10.09
C LYS A 44 9.82 3.25 -10.02
N LEU A 45 9.10 2.63 -9.11
CA LEU A 45 9.08 1.20 -8.88
C LEU A 45 7.69 0.67 -9.20
N ASP A 46 7.61 -0.23 -10.20
CA ASP A 46 6.35 -0.85 -10.59
C ASP A 46 6.28 -2.26 -10.00
N LEU A 47 5.24 -2.51 -9.23
CA LEU A 47 4.99 -3.78 -8.55
C LEU A 47 3.73 -4.46 -9.11
N ARG A 48 3.72 -5.80 -9.11
CA ARG A 48 2.55 -6.57 -9.50
C ARG A 48 1.59 -6.73 -8.32
N LEU A 49 0.32 -6.51 -8.58
CA LEU A 49 -0.76 -6.71 -7.62
C LEU A 49 -1.95 -7.37 -8.34
N GLY A 50 -1.97 -8.71 -8.39
CA GLY A 50 -2.96 -9.44 -9.18
C GLY A 50 -2.87 -9.05 -10.66
N ASP A 51 -3.99 -8.61 -11.22
CA ASP A 51 -4.08 -8.16 -12.62
C ASP A 51 -3.77 -6.67 -12.81
N MET A 52 -3.39 -5.97 -11.76
CA MET A 52 -3.05 -4.55 -11.80
C MET A 52 -1.62 -4.31 -11.32
N GLU A 53 -1.17 -3.06 -11.38
CA GLU A 53 0.13 -2.64 -10.88
C GLU A 53 -0.02 -1.65 -9.71
N LEU A 54 0.95 -1.70 -8.82
CA LEU A 54 1.17 -0.67 -7.80
C LEU A 54 2.46 0.05 -8.14
N GLU A 55 2.36 1.36 -8.43
CA GLU A 55 3.52 2.18 -8.76
C GLU A 55 3.96 2.96 -7.53
N ILE A 56 5.21 2.78 -7.12
CA ILE A 56 5.80 3.50 -5.99
C ILE A 56 6.73 4.58 -6.54
N PHE A 57 6.44 5.84 -6.20
CA PHE A 57 7.27 6.98 -6.57
C PHE A 57 8.05 7.46 -5.35
N GLY A 58 9.37 7.30 -5.38
CA GLY A 58 10.27 7.77 -4.33
C GLY A 58 10.63 9.24 -4.55
N MET A 59 10.04 10.12 -3.77
CA MET A 59 10.18 11.58 -3.89
C MET A 59 10.57 12.15 -2.53
N SER A 60 11.88 12.36 -2.30
CA SER A 60 12.42 12.75 -0.99
C SER A 60 11.90 14.09 -0.44
N HIS A 61 11.37 14.95 -1.29
CA HIS A 61 10.83 16.27 -0.91
C HIS A 61 9.29 16.31 -0.88
N ALA A 62 8.61 15.16 -0.98
CA ALA A 62 7.17 15.13 -0.93
C ALA A 62 6.66 15.58 0.45
N PRO A 63 5.60 16.40 0.50
CA PRO A 63 4.96 16.76 1.76
C PRO A 63 4.43 15.54 2.51
N VAL A 64 4.42 15.63 3.83
CA VAL A 64 3.83 14.59 4.69
C VAL A 64 2.35 14.43 4.37
N ARG A 65 1.87 13.18 4.33
CA ARG A 65 0.47 12.86 4.10
C ARG A 65 -0.41 13.49 5.19
N PRO A 66 -1.46 14.27 4.83
CA PRO A 66 -2.44 14.75 5.80
C PRO A 66 -3.41 13.60 6.17
N SER A 67 -3.38 13.16 7.42
CA SER A 67 -4.24 12.07 7.90
C SER A 67 -5.36 12.55 8.82
N TYR A 68 -5.13 13.62 9.58
CA TYR A 68 -6.11 14.16 10.52
C TYR A 68 -6.07 15.69 10.50
N PRO A 69 -7.11 16.39 9.98
CA PRO A 69 -8.27 15.81 9.30
C PRO A 69 -7.89 15.16 7.95
N GLU A 70 -8.69 14.20 7.52
CA GLU A 70 -8.51 13.56 6.22
C GLU A 70 -8.79 14.54 5.09
N ALA A 71 -7.93 14.55 4.08
CA ALA A 71 -8.09 15.38 2.89
C ALA A 71 -8.82 14.61 1.78
N CYS A 72 -9.38 15.35 0.83
CA CYS A 72 -9.93 14.76 -0.39
C CYS A 72 -8.86 13.96 -1.15
N GLY A 73 -9.27 12.86 -1.76
CA GLY A 73 -8.41 11.98 -2.54
C GLY A 73 -8.44 10.55 -2.03
N LEU A 74 -7.41 9.80 -2.35
CA LEU A 74 -7.28 8.40 -1.93
C LEU A 74 -7.17 8.32 -0.40
N ARG A 75 -8.14 7.65 0.23
CA ARG A 75 -8.17 7.50 1.69
C ARG A 75 -7.25 6.37 2.15
N HIS A 76 -7.38 5.21 1.54
CA HIS A 76 -6.60 4.02 1.82
C HIS A 76 -6.63 3.06 0.63
N LEU A 77 -5.79 2.04 0.70
CA LEU A 77 -5.74 0.95 -0.27
C LEU A 77 -6.06 -0.36 0.46
N ALA A 78 -7.04 -1.11 -0.02
CA ALA A 78 -7.49 -2.35 0.61
C ALA A 78 -7.04 -3.57 -0.20
N PHE A 79 -6.53 -4.58 0.51
CA PHE A 79 -6.13 -5.87 -0.05
C PHE A 79 -7.08 -6.95 0.45
N ARG A 80 -7.54 -7.80 -0.43
CA ARG A 80 -8.34 -8.96 -0.06
C ARG A 80 -7.44 -10.06 0.48
N VAL A 81 -7.86 -10.67 1.59
CA VAL A 81 -7.25 -11.84 2.19
C VAL A 81 -8.31 -12.91 2.43
N ASP A 82 -7.92 -14.17 2.46
CA ASP A 82 -8.85 -15.27 2.70
C ASP A 82 -9.06 -15.50 4.21
N ASP A 83 -8.03 -15.26 5.03
CA ASP A 83 -8.06 -15.40 6.48
C ASP A 83 -7.34 -14.23 7.13
N ILE A 84 -8.09 -13.41 7.87
CA ILE A 84 -7.55 -12.19 8.51
C ILE A 84 -6.57 -12.51 9.64
N ASP A 85 -6.80 -13.58 10.39
CA ASP A 85 -5.93 -13.94 11.51
C ASP A 85 -4.56 -14.40 11.00
N GLU A 86 -4.56 -15.23 9.96
CA GLU A 86 -3.32 -15.66 9.29
C GLU A 86 -2.56 -14.47 8.71
N ALA A 87 -3.27 -13.53 8.07
CA ALA A 87 -2.67 -12.34 7.49
C ALA A 87 -2.06 -11.43 8.56
N VAL A 88 -2.72 -11.24 9.70
CA VAL A 88 -2.22 -10.46 10.84
C VAL A 88 -0.96 -11.10 11.41
N GLU A 89 -0.96 -12.41 11.63
CA GLU A 89 0.23 -13.14 12.11
C GLU A 89 1.40 -13.03 11.13
N TRP A 90 1.10 -13.15 9.84
CA TRP A 90 2.11 -13.01 8.79
C TRP A 90 2.74 -11.61 8.78
N LEU A 91 1.94 -10.53 8.92
CA LEU A 91 2.45 -9.16 9.05
C LEU A 91 3.28 -8.98 10.32
N ALA A 92 2.80 -9.50 11.46
CA ALA A 92 3.50 -9.43 12.73
C ALA A 92 4.88 -10.10 12.67
N SER A 93 5.00 -11.24 11.97
CA SER A 93 6.27 -11.93 11.77
C SER A 93 7.30 -11.10 11.00
N ARG A 94 6.85 -10.06 10.31
CA ARG A 94 7.67 -9.12 9.53
C ARG A 94 7.84 -7.76 10.22
N GLY A 95 7.43 -7.67 11.49
CA GLY A 95 7.54 -6.44 12.27
C GLY A 95 6.52 -5.38 11.88
N ILE A 96 5.42 -5.75 11.23
CA ILE A 96 4.35 -4.84 10.85
C ILE A 96 3.19 -5.02 11.82
N GLU A 97 2.86 -3.95 12.56
CA GLU A 97 1.73 -3.94 13.48
C GLU A 97 0.43 -3.64 12.73
N THR A 98 -0.65 -4.28 13.16
CA THR A 98 -2.00 -4.02 12.69
C THR A 98 -2.84 -3.44 13.82
N GLU A 99 -3.91 -2.72 13.45
CA GLU A 99 -4.94 -2.34 14.41
C GLU A 99 -5.71 -3.59 14.86
N THR A 100 -6.59 -3.43 15.85
CA THR A 100 -7.49 -4.51 16.28
C THR A 100 -8.41 -4.92 15.12
N VAL A 101 -8.50 -6.23 14.88
CA VAL A 101 -9.43 -6.77 13.90
C VAL A 101 -10.86 -6.44 14.30
N ARG A 102 -11.64 -5.93 13.36
CA ARG A 102 -13.05 -5.59 13.56
C ARG A 102 -13.89 -6.07 12.39
N MET A 103 -15.19 -6.08 12.61
CA MET A 103 -16.15 -6.48 11.58
C MET A 103 -16.70 -5.25 10.87
N ASP A 104 -16.72 -5.29 9.55
CA ASP A 104 -17.47 -4.34 8.75
C ASP A 104 -18.97 -4.67 8.90
N SER A 105 -19.72 -3.77 9.55
CA SER A 105 -21.14 -3.97 9.86
C SER A 105 -22.02 -4.04 8.60
N PHE A 106 -21.56 -3.51 7.47
CA PHE A 106 -22.32 -3.52 6.21
C PHE A 106 -22.13 -4.80 5.41
N THR A 107 -20.98 -5.44 5.51
CA THR A 107 -20.66 -6.65 4.73
C THR A 107 -20.64 -7.93 5.58
N GLY A 108 -20.50 -7.81 6.91
CA GLY A 108 -20.29 -8.92 7.82
C GLY A 108 -18.91 -9.56 7.68
N LYS A 109 -17.97 -8.89 7.02
CA LYS A 109 -16.60 -9.35 6.80
C LYS A 109 -15.66 -8.70 7.79
N ARG A 110 -14.62 -9.44 8.18
CA ARG A 110 -13.60 -8.93 9.08
C ARG A 110 -12.58 -8.10 8.31
N MET A 111 -12.04 -7.09 8.98
CA MET A 111 -11.06 -6.18 8.39
C MET A 111 -10.15 -5.61 9.47
N THR A 112 -8.99 -5.11 9.07
CA THR A 112 -8.08 -4.34 9.91
C THR A 112 -7.20 -3.44 9.07
N PHE A 113 -6.52 -2.50 9.72
CA PHE A 113 -5.59 -1.58 9.06
C PHE A 113 -4.16 -1.76 9.55
N PHE A 114 -3.23 -1.49 8.68
CA PHE A 114 -1.83 -1.25 8.95
C PHE A 114 -1.38 -0.05 8.11
N HIS A 115 -0.12 0.37 8.21
CA HIS A 115 0.34 1.59 7.55
C HIS A 115 1.66 1.34 6.84
N ASP A 116 1.85 2.00 5.69
CA ASP A 116 3.15 2.04 5.07
C ASP A 116 4.09 3.00 5.84
N PRO A 117 5.40 3.07 5.48
CA PRO A 117 6.35 3.94 6.19
C PRO A 117 5.99 5.43 6.23
N ASP A 118 5.19 5.91 5.29
CA ASP A 118 4.73 7.31 5.23
C ASP A 118 3.34 7.50 5.85
N GLY A 119 2.78 6.47 6.47
CA GLY A 119 1.49 6.55 7.13
C GLY A 119 0.29 6.38 6.21
N LEU A 120 0.47 5.93 4.97
CA LEU A 120 -0.65 5.56 4.12
C LEU A 120 -1.39 4.39 4.74
N PRO A 121 -2.70 4.53 5.05
CA PRO A 121 -3.48 3.41 5.57
C PRO A 121 -3.62 2.32 4.51
N LEU A 122 -3.35 1.09 4.92
CA LEU A 122 -3.52 -0.11 4.12
C LEU A 122 -4.48 -1.03 4.86
N GLU A 123 -5.47 -1.56 4.17
CA GLU A 123 -6.52 -2.39 4.76
C GLU A 123 -6.35 -3.85 4.36
N LEU A 124 -6.55 -4.76 5.31
CA LEU A 124 -6.81 -6.16 5.04
C LEU A 124 -8.32 -6.39 5.15
N HIS A 125 -8.91 -7.03 4.17
CA HIS A 125 -10.36 -7.30 4.12
C HIS A 125 -10.65 -8.71 3.64
N GLU A 126 -11.46 -9.48 4.37
CA GLU A 126 -11.97 -10.80 3.94
C GLU A 126 -12.98 -10.73 2.82
#